data_7d4c8c1a8c5d5ffa9243ae20077d3881
#
_entry.id   7d4c8c1a8c5d5ffa9243ae20077d3881
#
_cell.length_a   1.000
_cell.length_b   1.000
_cell.length_c   1.000
_cell.angle_alpha   90.00
_cell.angle_beta   90.00
_cell.angle_gamma   90.00
#
_symmetry.space_group_name_H-M   'P 1'
#
loop_
_entity.id
_entity.type
_entity.pdbx_description
1 polymer ?
#
loop_
_entity_poly.entity_id
_entity_poly.type
_entity_poly.pdbx_seq_one_letter_code
_entity_poly.pdbx_strand_id
1 'polypeptide(L)'
;MSDQMSRRGFMGAAATGAVALAGIALAGCSNTSASSEKSSEKEKTVKPVILVTSFGTSYNNSRHITIGAIEDAIREKYWQDYDIRRAFTAQIIIDKLKKRDGITIDNMTEALDRCVEDGVKEIVVQPTHLMGGLEYTDVKDELDKYADKFDKISLGDPLLTSDDDYKKVAAAIKENMASFDDGKTALCLMGHGTEADSNADYAKMQKVFKNEGLTQFFVGTVEAEPTCEDVIAAASAAGYKKAVLAPFMVVAGDHANNDMADETDPDSWAAKFVAAGFEVTCLLQGLGQNVAVDDIYVSHVDDAIAKL
;
A
#
# COMPACT_ATOMS: atom_id res chain seq x y z
N MET A 1 43.73 13.46 13.81
CA MET A 1 44.04 12.05 13.78
C MET A 1 42.82 11.41 13.11
N SER A 2 42.69 11.47 11.83
CA SER A 2 43.10 10.67 10.67
C SER A 2 43.08 9.19 10.96
N ASP A 3 42.06 8.51 10.41
CA ASP A 3 42.35 7.23 9.79
C ASP A 3 41.42 6.98 8.58
N GLN A 4 42.06 6.86 7.43
CA GLN A 4 41.51 6.46 6.15
C GLN A 4 41.69 4.95 6.01
N MET A 5 40.66 4.24 5.60
CA MET A 5 40.80 2.91 4.99
C MET A 5 39.98 2.86 3.72
N SER A 6 40.60 3.07 2.63
CA SER A 6 41.21 2.23 1.61
C SER A 6 40.23 1.38 0.80
N ARG A 7 40.02 1.88 -0.43
CA ARG A 7 39.44 1.17 -1.58
C ARG A 7 40.35 0.01 -1.98
N ARG A 8 39.84 -1.17 -2.19
CA ARG A 8 40.46 -2.20 -3.01
C ARG A 8 39.50 -2.63 -4.11
N GLY A 9 39.95 -2.31 -5.33
CA GLY A 9 39.38 -2.75 -6.56
C GLY A 9 39.65 -4.24 -6.82
N PHE A 10 38.74 -4.85 -7.56
CA PHE A 10 38.95 -6.13 -8.20
C PHE A 10 38.96 -5.90 -9.70
N MET A 11 40.18 -5.99 -10.28
CA MET A 11 40.41 -6.07 -11.72
C MET A 11 40.32 -7.53 -12.18
N GLY A 12 39.59 -7.77 -13.21
CA GLY A 12 39.94 -8.36 -14.47
C GLY A 12 40.35 -9.84 -14.57
N ALA A 13 39.70 -10.52 -15.47
CA ALA A 13 40.37 -11.38 -16.44
C ALA A 13 39.43 -11.65 -17.62
N ALA A 14 39.79 -11.06 -18.75
CA ALA A 14 39.29 -11.46 -20.06
C ALA A 14 40.12 -12.71 -20.50
N ALA A 15 39.40 -13.71 -21.01
CA ALA A 15 40.05 -14.80 -21.77
C ALA A 15 39.34 -14.94 -23.12
N THR A 16 40.03 -14.45 -24.14
CA THR A 16 39.76 -14.71 -25.55
C THR A 16 40.24 -16.12 -25.90
N GLY A 17 39.40 -16.87 -26.59
CA GLY A 17 39.75 -18.14 -27.22
C GLY A 17 39.05 -18.25 -28.57
N ALA A 18 39.78 -17.90 -29.62
CA ALA A 18 39.41 -18.20 -31.00
C ALA A 18 40.10 -19.54 -31.38
N VAL A 19 39.52 -20.24 -32.35
CA VAL A 19 40.10 -21.24 -33.30
C VAL A 19 39.04 -22.31 -33.56
N ALA A 20 38.73 -22.85 -34.71
CA ALA A 20 39.11 -22.73 -36.09
C ALA A 20 38.10 -23.56 -36.91
N LEU A 21 37.91 -23.14 -38.13
CA LEU A 21 37.17 -23.84 -39.17
C LEU A 21 37.93 -25.11 -39.63
N ALA A 22 37.24 -26.21 -39.82
CA ALA A 22 37.64 -27.22 -40.78
C ALA A 22 36.37 -27.84 -41.41
N GLY A 23 36.14 -27.58 -42.66
CA GLY A 23 35.11 -28.21 -43.45
C GLY A 23 35.56 -29.55 -44.00
N ILE A 24 34.61 -30.46 -44.12
CA ILE A 24 34.65 -31.58 -45.08
C ILE A 24 33.24 -31.78 -45.62
N ALA A 25 33.12 -31.61 -46.92
CA ALA A 25 31.93 -32.00 -47.69
C ALA A 25 32.07 -33.46 -48.10
N LEU A 26 31.00 -34.24 -47.93
CA LEU A 26 30.78 -35.42 -48.75
C LEU A 26 29.24 -35.67 -48.89
N ALA A 27 28.83 -35.80 -50.12
CA ALA A 27 27.49 -36.06 -50.56
C ALA A 27 27.05 -37.49 -50.24
N GLY A 28 25.76 -37.64 -49.87
CA GLY A 28 25.12 -38.94 -49.80
C GLY A 28 23.61 -38.74 -49.80
N CYS A 29 22.93 -38.95 -50.96
CA CYS A 29 21.50 -39.04 -51.09
C CYS A 29 20.96 -40.25 -50.36
N SER A 30 19.99 -40.07 -49.46
CA SER A 30 18.96 -41.07 -49.22
C SER A 30 17.68 -40.43 -48.70
N ASN A 31 16.64 -40.68 -49.39
CA ASN A 31 15.26 -40.33 -49.16
C ASN A 31 14.78 -40.90 -47.84
N THR A 32 14.38 -40.05 -46.91
CA THR A 32 13.57 -40.50 -45.75
C THR A 32 12.57 -39.43 -45.37
N SER A 33 11.37 -39.85 -45.27
CA SER A 33 10.14 -39.14 -44.97
C SER A 33 10.29 -38.08 -43.90
N ALA A 34 9.93 -36.84 -44.24
CA ALA A 34 9.76 -35.77 -43.27
C ALA A 34 8.58 -36.07 -42.33
N SER A 35 8.87 -36.62 -41.18
CA SER A 35 7.98 -36.51 -40.04
C SER A 35 8.05 -35.07 -39.55
N SER A 36 7.01 -34.32 -39.79
CA SER A 36 6.82 -32.99 -39.16
C SER A 36 6.73 -33.18 -37.65
N GLU A 37 7.87 -33.00 -36.99
CA GLU A 37 7.84 -32.70 -35.56
C GLU A 37 7.15 -31.33 -35.41
N LYS A 38 5.87 -31.37 -35.10
CA LYS A 38 5.19 -30.27 -34.46
C LYS A 38 5.95 -30.04 -33.14
N SER A 39 6.83 -29.03 -33.15
CA SER A 39 7.27 -28.43 -31.91
C SER A 39 6.00 -28.01 -31.17
N SER A 40 5.64 -28.75 -30.12
CA SER A 40 4.65 -28.29 -29.16
C SER A 40 5.29 -27.04 -28.51
N GLU A 41 4.96 -25.85 -29.00
CA GLU A 41 5.08 -24.64 -28.19
C GLU A 41 4.29 -24.96 -26.92
N LYS A 42 4.99 -25.16 -25.81
CA LYS A 42 4.35 -25.16 -24.49
C LYS A 42 3.67 -23.80 -24.40
N GLU A 43 2.37 -23.79 -24.52
CA GLU A 43 1.54 -22.64 -24.22
C GLU A 43 2.02 -22.11 -22.87
N LYS A 44 2.60 -20.89 -22.89
CA LYS A 44 3.09 -20.25 -21.67
C LYS A 44 1.85 -19.92 -20.86
N THR A 45 1.53 -20.76 -19.88
CA THR A 45 0.38 -20.52 -19.02
C THR A 45 0.60 -19.18 -18.32
N VAL A 46 -0.28 -18.22 -18.61
CA VAL A 46 -0.29 -16.91 -17.97
C VAL A 46 -0.76 -17.12 -16.53
N LYS A 47 0.01 -16.61 -15.57
CA LYS A 47 -0.38 -16.69 -14.15
C LYS A 47 -1.61 -15.81 -13.89
N PRO A 48 -2.48 -16.22 -12.97
CA PRO A 48 -3.47 -15.31 -12.42
C PRO A 48 -2.78 -14.09 -11.78
N VAL A 49 -3.50 -12.99 -11.67
CA VAL A 49 -2.97 -11.72 -11.19
C VAL A 49 -3.61 -11.34 -9.86
N ILE A 50 -2.80 -10.84 -8.92
CA ILE A 50 -3.26 -10.01 -7.82
C ILE A 50 -2.88 -8.56 -8.16
N LEU A 51 -3.88 -7.73 -8.44
CA LEU A 51 -3.73 -6.31 -8.71
C LEU A 51 -3.92 -5.53 -7.40
N VAL A 52 -2.81 -5.09 -6.81
CA VAL A 52 -2.84 -4.25 -5.61
C VAL A 52 -3.13 -2.82 -6.03
N THR A 53 -4.25 -2.29 -5.54
CA THR A 53 -4.77 -0.98 -5.95
C THR A 53 -4.76 -0.02 -4.78
N SER A 54 -4.05 1.10 -4.94
CA SER A 54 -3.88 2.12 -3.91
C SER A 54 -4.33 3.50 -4.43
N PHE A 55 -4.76 4.40 -3.54
CA PHE A 55 -4.90 5.81 -3.91
C PHE A 55 -3.59 6.35 -4.47
N GLY A 56 -2.48 5.99 -3.84
CA GLY A 56 -1.16 6.42 -4.20
C GLY A 56 -0.65 7.56 -3.33
N THR A 57 0.65 7.82 -3.41
CA THR A 57 1.28 9.01 -2.83
C THR A 57 2.46 9.46 -3.66
N SER A 58 2.65 10.77 -3.76
CA SER A 58 3.80 11.38 -4.44
C SER A 58 5.06 11.44 -3.57
N TYR A 59 4.98 11.10 -2.30
CA TYR A 59 6.10 11.02 -1.36
C TYR A 59 6.84 9.70 -1.55
N ASN A 60 8.00 9.73 -2.21
CA ASN A 60 8.70 8.53 -2.67
C ASN A 60 9.07 7.58 -1.53
N ASN A 61 9.58 8.12 -0.41
CA ASN A 61 9.91 7.30 0.75
C ASN A 61 8.66 6.67 1.35
N SER A 62 7.61 7.48 1.62
CA SER A 62 6.34 6.99 2.17
C SER A 62 5.74 5.90 1.28
N ARG A 63 5.70 6.12 -0.06
CA ARG A 63 5.19 5.12 -1.01
C ARG A 63 5.92 3.78 -0.89
N HIS A 64 7.24 3.82 -0.75
CA HIS A 64 8.05 2.60 -0.68
C HIS A 64 7.82 1.83 0.62
N ILE A 65 7.83 2.53 1.75
CA ILE A 65 7.75 1.89 3.07
C ILE A 65 6.31 1.63 3.56
N THR A 66 5.28 2.04 2.81
CA THR A 66 3.87 1.79 3.10
C THR A 66 3.23 0.93 2.02
N ILE A 67 2.83 1.52 0.88
CA ILE A 67 2.23 0.77 -0.25
C ILE A 67 3.17 -0.35 -0.69
N GLY A 68 4.47 -0.06 -0.81
CA GLY A 68 5.47 -1.07 -1.18
C GLY A 68 5.57 -2.20 -0.17
N ALA A 69 5.45 -1.93 1.14
CA ALA A 69 5.49 -2.97 2.18
C ALA A 69 4.26 -3.91 2.09
N ILE A 70 3.06 -3.36 1.91
CA ILE A 70 1.84 -4.16 1.69
C ILE A 70 1.99 -5.05 0.44
N GLU A 71 2.47 -4.47 -0.67
CA GLU A 71 2.70 -5.24 -1.90
C GLU A 71 3.76 -6.33 -1.74
N ASP A 72 4.82 -6.05 -0.96
CA ASP A 72 5.88 -7.03 -0.69
C ASP A 72 5.36 -8.15 0.20
N ALA A 73 4.53 -7.87 1.22
CA ALA A 73 3.88 -8.89 2.04
C ALA A 73 2.96 -9.81 1.20
N ILE A 74 2.15 -9.22 0.32
CA ILE A 74 1.32 -9.98 -0.63
C ILE A 74 2.21 -10.80 -1.57
N ARG A 75 3.26 -10.21 -2.12
CA ARG A 75 4.19 -10.89 -3.02
C ARG A 75 4.90 -12.05 -2.34
N GLU A 76 5.37 -11.87 -1.12
CA GLU A 76 6.07 -12.93 -0.37
C GLU A 76 5.21 -14.18 -0.25
N LYS A 77 3.91 -14.04 -0.05
CA LYS A 77 2.99 -15.16 0.09
C LYS A 77 2.59 -15.78 -1.24
N TYR A 78 2.36 -14.98 -2.30
CA TYR A 78 1.66 -15.45 -3.50
C TYR A 78 2.51 -15.49 -4.77
N TRP A 79 3.78 -15.06 -4.76
CA TRP A 79 4.62 -14.93 -5.97
C TRP A 79 4.77 -16.24 -6.78
N GLN A 80 4.61 -17.38 -6.16
CA GLN A 80 4.72 -18.67 -6.86
C GLN A 80 3.51 -18.91 -7.78
N ASP A 81 2.32 -18.53 -7.33
CA ASP A 81 1.05 -18.85 -7.98
C ASP A 81 0.46 -17.66 -8.74
N TYR A 82 0.73 -16.42 -8.31
CA TYR A 82 0.20 -15.18 -8.87
C TYR A 82 1.29 -14.24 -9.37
N ASP A 83 0.96 -13.42 -10.37
CA ASP A 83 1.70 -12.22 -10.74
C ASP A 83 1.14 -11.02 -9.95
N ILE A 84 2.02 -10.32 -9.22
CA ILE A 84 1.60 -9.21 -8.35
C ILE A 84 1.83 -7.89 -9.10
N ARG A 85 0.76 -7.19 -9.40
CA ARG A 85 0.75 -5.92 -10.13
C ARG A 85 0.25 -4.78 -9.26
N ARG A 86 0.58 -3.57 -9.68
CA ARG A 86 0.20 -2.31 -9.00
C ARG A 86 -0.68 -1.47 -9.91
N ALA A 87 -1.70 -0.82 -9.31
CA ALA A 87 -2.40 0.32 -9.90
C ALA A 87 -2.59 1.44 -8.86
N PHE A 88 -2.71 2.68 -9.34
CA PHE A 88 -3.15 3.80 -8.52
C PHE A 88 -4.49 4.32 -8.98
N THR A 89 -5.30 4.84 -8.04
CA THR A 89 -6.60 5.44 -8.37
C THR A 89 -6.50 6.95 -8.61
N ALA A 90 -5.57 7.66 -7.92
CA ALA A 90 -5.44 9.11 -8.01
C ALA A 90 -4.61 9.54 -9.23
N GLN A 91 -5.27 9.98 -10.31
CA GLN A 91 -4.60 10.42 -11.54
C GLN A 91 -3.62 11.57 -11.28
N ILE A 92 -3.95 12.49 -10.37
CA ILE A 92 -3.06 13.60 -10.00
C ILE A 92 -1.72 13.12 -9.42
N ILE A 93 -1.73 12.02 -8.68
CA ILE A 93 -0.51 11.40 -8.13
C ILE A 93 0.29 10.73 -9.24
N ILE A 94 -0.37 10.00 -10.12
CA ILE A 94 0.25 9.34 -11.30
C ILE A 94 0.97 10.38 -12.15
N ASP A 95 0.29 11.48 -12.49
CA ASP A 95 0.83 12.56 -13.31
C ASP A 95 2.01 13.27 -12.63
N LYS A 96 1.90 13.51 -11.31
CA LYS A 96 2.97 14.13 -10.51
C LYS A 96 4.22 13.26 -10.49
N LEU A 97 4.08 11.94 -10.30
CA LEU A 97 5.18 10.98 -10.32
C LEU A 97 5.84 10.88 -11.69
N LYS A 98 5.03 10.81 -12.74
CA LYS A 98 5.53 10.78 -14.12
C LYS A 98 6.30 12.06 -14.48
N LYS A 99 5.76 13.23 -14.14
CA LYS A 99 6.37 14.52 -14.46
C LYS A 99 7.63 14.79 -13.66
N ARG A 100 7.62 14.52 -12.33
CA ARG A 100 8.71 14.86 -11.43
C ARG A 100 9.83 13.83 -11.44
N ASP A 101 9.48 12.53 -11.46
CA ASP A 101 10.40 11.43 -11.20
C ASP A 101 10.59 10.50 -12.42
N GLY A 102 9.80 10.66 -13.49
CA GLY A 102 9.79 9.76 -14.63
C GLY A 102 9.21 8.37 -14.32
N ILE A 103 8.49 8.24 -13.18
CA ILE A 103 7.88 6.98 -12.75
C ILE A 103 6.51 6.85 -13.41
N THR A 104 6.30 5.77 -14.17
CA THR A 104 5.01 5.43 -14.74
C THR A 104 4.33 4.39 -13.87
N ILE A 105 3.10 4.67 -13.48
CA ILE A 105 2.21 3.75 -12.75
C ILE A 105 0.88 3.77 -13.48
N ASP A 106 0.34 2.59 -13.74
CA ASP A 106 -0.95 2.46 -14.40
C ASP A 106 -2.08 2.92 -13.45
N ASN A 107 -3.11 3.57 -14.00
CA ASN A 107 -4.38 3.70 -13.30
C ASN A 107 -5.17 2.38 -13.39
N MET A 108 -6.36 2.32 -12.75
CA MET A 108 -7.16 1.08 -12.74
C MET A 108 -7.49 0.56 -14.14
N THR A 109 -7.98 1.43 -15.02
CA THR A 109 -8.33 1.07 -16.39
C THR A 109 -7.12 0.55 -17.16
N GLU A 110 -5.99 1.28 -17.14
CA GLU A 110 -4.76 0.88 -17.80
C GLU A 110 -4.22 -0.47 -17.29
N ALA A 111 -4.29 -0.70 -15.97
CA ALA A 111 -3.83 -1.95 -15.36
C ALA A 111 -4.73 -3.14 -15.75
N LEU A 112 -6.05 -2.95 -15.77
CA LEU A 112 -7.01 -3.98 -16.17
C LEU A 112 -6.90 -4.29 -17.67
N ASP A 113 -6.81 -3.26 -18.53
CA ASP A 113 -6.59 -3.42 -19.98
C ASP A 113 -5.32 -4.22 -20.25
N ARG A 114 -4.22 -3.91 -19.56
CA ARG A 114 -2.96 -4.66 -19.68
C ARG A 114 -3.11 -6.11 -19.24
N CYS A 115 -3.90 -6.39 -18.19
CA CYS A 115 -4.18 -7.78 -17.79
C CYS A 115 -4.95 -8.53 -18.89
N VAL A 116 -5.92 -7.88 -19.54
CA VAL A 116 -6.68 -8.47 -20.67
C VAL A 116 -5.75 -8.71 -21.86
N GLU A 117 -4.92 -7.72 -22.24
CA GLU A 117 -3.94 -7.84 -23.34
C GLU A 117 -2.92 -8.96 -23.11
N ASP A 118 -2.47 -9.15 -21.86
CA ASP A 118 -1.56 -10.23 -21.47
C ASP A 118 -2.24 -11.61 -21.45
N GLY A 119 -3.56 -11.68 -21.61
CA GLY A 119 -4.33 -12.91 -21.62
C GLY A 119 -4.58 -13.50 -20.22
N VAL A 120 -4.53 -12.68 -19.16
CA VAL A 120 -4.88 -13.08 -17.80
C VAL A 120 -6.33 -13.58 -17.78
N LYS A 121 -6.57 -14.70 -17.09
CA LYS A 121 -7.88 -15.33 -16.98
C LYS A 121 -8.53 -15.15 -15.61
N GLU A 122 -7.74 -15.13 -14.58
CA GLU A 122 -8.21 -14.98 -13.21
C GLU A 122 -7.51 -13.79 -12.55
N ILE A 123 -8.30 -12.91 -11.94
CA ILE A 123 -7.79 -11.69 -11.30
C ILE A 123 -8.43 -11.47 -9.92
N VAL A 124 -7.58 -11.16 -8.95
CA VAL A 124 -7.97 -10.61 -7.65
C VAL A 124 -7.54 -9.16 -7.62
N VAL A 125 -8.44 -8.24 -7.32
CA VAL A 125 -8.10 -6.84 -7.05
C VAL A 125 -8.10 -6.64 -5.55
N GLN A 126 -6.95 -6.25 -4.98
CA GLN A 126 -6.80 -5.96 -3.55
C GLN A 126 -6.62 -4.46 -3.34
N PRO A 127 -7.66 -3.76 -2.88
CA PRO A 127 -7.54 -2.35 -2.50
C PRO A 127 -6.73 -2.19 -1.21
N THR A 128 -5.85 -1.18 -1.15
CA THR A 128 -5.17 -0.79 0.09
C THR A 128 -5.86 0.39 0.79
N HIS A 129 -7.13 0.59 0.51
CA HIS A 129 -7.94 1.65 1.14
C HIS A 129 -8.18 1.34 2.61
N LEU A 130 -8.34 2.40 3.42
CA LEU A 130 -8.60 2.25 4.85
C LEU A 130 -10.00 1.69 5.12
N MET A 131 -11.01 2.13 4.35
CA MET A 131 -12.42 1.83 4.56
C MET A 131 -13.19 1.72 3.24
N GLY A 132 -14.42 1.20 3.29
CA GLY A 132 -15.35 1.11 2.16
C GLY A 132 -16.00 2.45 1.82
N GLY A 133 -15.18 3.45 1.43
CA GLY A 133 -15.62 4.79 1.04
C GLY A 133 -15.84 4.95 -0.46
N LEU A 134 -15.88 6.22 -0.92
CA LEU A 134 -16.09 6.57 -2.33
C LEU A 134 -15.00 5.95 -3.22
N GLU A 135 -13.74 6.06 -2.84
CA GLU A 135 -12.61 5.54 -3.62
C GLU A 135 -12.63 4.01 -3.76
N TYR A 136 -13.06 3.29 -2.71
CA TYR A 136 -13.28 1.84 -2.80
C TYR A 136 -14.44 1.51 -3.74
N THR A 137 -15.50 2.31 -3.70
CA THR A 137 -16.65 2.17 -4.61
C THR A 137 -16.22 2.39 -6.06
N ASP A 138 -15.41 3.41 -6.33
CA ASP A 138 -14.86 3.67 -7.66
C ASP A 138 -14.01 2.49 -8.19
N VAL A 139 -13.20 1.86 -7.33
CA VAL A 139 -12.45 0.65 -7.68
C VAL A 139 -13.40 -0.48 -8.07
N LYS A 140 -14.46 -0.69 -7.28
CA LYS A 140 -15.47 -1.72 -7.56
C LYS A 140 -16.20 -1.44 -8.86
N ASP A 141 -16.66 -0.21 -9.08
CA ASP A 141 -17.41 0.18 -10.27
C ASP A 141 -16.54 0.08 -11.54
N GLU A 142 -15.23 0.36 -11.43
CA GLU A 142 -14.29 0.15 -12.53
C GLU A 142 -14.12 -1.34 -12.81
N LEU A 143 -13.94 -2.16 -11.77
CA LEU A 143 -13.78 -3.61 -11.91
C LEU A 143 -15.01 -4.27 -12.52
N ASP A 144 -16.22 -3.82 -12.17
CA ASP A 144 -17.48 -4.35 -12.68
C ASP A 144 -17.60 -4.21 -14.22
N LYS A 145 -16.92 -3.22 -14.83
CA LYS A 145 -16.88 -3.04 -16.31
C LYS A 145 -16.09 -4.14 -17.02
N TYR A 146 -15.28 -4.89 -16.27
CA TYR A 146 -14.43 -5.97 -16.78
C TYR A 146 -14.97 -7.37 -16.45
N ALA A 147 -16.20 -7.47 -15.93
CA ALA A 147 -16.79 -8.75 -15.51
C ALA A 147 -16.85 -9.82 -16.60
N ASP A 148 -16.92 -9.40 -17.89
CA ASP A 148 -16.92 -10.29 -19.06
C ASP A 148 -15.55 -10.52 -19.70
N LYS A 149 -14.48 -9.92 -19.17
CA LYS A 149 -13.12 -9.97 -19.71
C LYS A 149 -12.27 -11.07 -19.08
N PHE A 150 -12.59 -11.46 -17.85
CA PHE A 150 -11.88 -12.47 -17.10
C PHE A 150 -12.78 -13.69 -16.85
N ASP A 151 -12.21 -14.88 -16.78
CA ASP A 151 -12.94 -16.11 -16.46
C ASP A 151 -13.38 -16.11 -15.00
N LYS A 152 -12.54 -15.51 -14.10
CA LYS A 152 -12.82 -15.32 -12.69
C LYS A 152 -12.29 -13.96 -12.22
N ILE A 153 -13.07 -13.30 -11.41
CA ILE A 153 -12.78 -11.96 -10.87
C ILE A 153 -13.22 -11.89 -9.41
N SER A 154 -12.39 -11.31 -8.57
CA SER A 154 -12.71 -11.08 -7.17
C SER A 154 -12.13 -9.77 -6.67
N LEU A 155 -12.86 -9.13 -5.76
CA LEU A 155 -12.46 -7.90 -5.09
C LEU A 155 -12.21 -8.21 -3.60
N GLY A 156 -11.03 -7.84 -3.11
CA GLY A 156 -10.68 -7.88 -1.70
C GLY A 156 -11.31 -6.74 -0.92
N ASP A 157 -11.40 -6.93 0.37
CA ASP A 157 -11.97 -5.94 1.28
C ASP A 157 -10.95 -4.86 1.65
N PRO A 158 -11.37 -3.61 1.99
CA PRO A 158 -10.50 -2.58 2.54
C PRO A 158 -10.12 -2.92 3.98
N LEU A 159 -9.17 -2.18 4.58
CA LEU A 159 -8.58 -2.51 5.88
C LEU A 159 -9.62 -2.66 7.00
N LEU A 160 -10.58 -1.73 7.08
CA LEU A 160 -11.61 -1.70 8.12
C LEU A 160 -12.94 -2.23 7.58
N THR A 161 -13.14 -3.53 7.62
CA THR A 161 -14.37 -4.18 7.14
C THR A 161 -15.10 -4.90 8.27
N SER A 162 -14.46 -5.87 8.90
CA SER A 162 -15.05 -6.64 9.99
C SER A 162 -14.72 -6.06 11.36
N ASP A 163 -15.52 -6.37 12.39
CA ASP A 163 -15.22 -5.98 13.77
C ASP A 163 -13.86 -6.54 14.26
N ASP A 164 -13.42 -7.65 13.69
CA ASP A 164 -12.11 -8.24 14.00
C ASP A 164 -10.97 -7.38 13.41
N ASP A 165 -11.14 -6.85 12.20
CA ASP A 165 -10.16 -5.95 11.59
C ASP A 165 -9.95 -4.69 12.42
N TYR A 166 -11.05 -4.07 12.91
CA TYR A 166 -10.94 -2.91 13.80
C TYR A 166 -10.12 -3.22 15.06
N LYS A 167 -10.31 -4.39 15.66
CA LYS A 167 -9.56 -4.81 16.85
C LYS A 167 -8.09 -5.08 16.52
N LYS A 168 -7.82 -5.75 15.40
CA LYS A 168 -6.45 -6.00 14.92
C LYS A 168 -5.72 -4.69 14.64
N VAL A 169 -6.37 -3.75 13.95
CA VAL A 169 -5.81 -2.42 13.68
C VAL A 169 -5.58 -1.64 14.97
N ALA A 170 -6.52 -1.70 15.94
CA ALA A 170 -6.31 -1.07 17.25
C ALA A 170 -5.09 -1.64 17.99
N ALA A 171 -4.92 -2.96 17.96
CA ALA A 171 -3.77 -3.63 18.57
C ALA A 171 -2.45 -3.26 17.88
N ALA A 172 -2.45 -3.22 16.53
CA ALA A 172 -1.30 -2.82 15.74
C ALA A 172 -0.86 -1.37 16.02
N ILE A 173 -1.82 -0.44 16.08
CA ILE A 173 -1.57 0.98 16.43
C ILE A 173 -1.04 1.10 17.87
N LYS A 174 -1.65 0.39 18.82
CA LYS A 174 -1.19 0.37 20.21
C LYS A 174 0.28 -0.06 20.30
N GLU A 175 0.66 -1.14 19.62
CA GLU A 175 2.02 -1.66 19.62
C GLU A 175 2.99 -0.65 18.97
N ASN A 176 2.63 -0.09 17.84
CA ASN A 176 3.44 0.90 17.14
C ASN A 176 3.68 2.18 17.96
N MET A 177 2.71 2.59 18.76
CA MET A 177 2.80 3.80 19.59
C MET A 177 3.20 3.53 21.05
N ALA A 178 3.55 2.29 21.40
CA ALA A 178 3.84 1.87 22.78
C ALA A 178 4.95 2.69 23.44
N SER A 179 5.96 3.14 22.69
CA SER A 179 7.05 3.97 23.21
C SER A 179 6.62 5.38 23.65
N PHE A 180 5.46 5.83 23.19
CA PHE A 180 4.88 7.13 23.55
C PHE A 180 3.80 7.01 24.63
N ASP A 181 3.37 5.79 24.96
CA ASP A 181 2.32 5.54 25.96
C ASP A 181 2.93 5.52 27.38
N ASP A 182 3.10 6.71 27.92
CA ASP A 182 3.61 6.95 29.30
C ASP A 182 2.49 7.17 30.33
N GLY A 183 1.24 6.96 29.93
CA GLY A 183 0.05 7.23 30.75
C GLY A 183 -0.26 8.72 30.98
N LYS A 184 0.50 9.64 30.34
CA LYS A 184 0.35 11.10 30.47
C LYS A 184 0.26 11.81 29.13
N THR A 185 0.44 11.06 28.04
CA THR A 185 0.46 11.54 26.66
C THR A 185 -0.82 11.08 25.95
N ALA A 186 -1.54 12.00 25.30
CA ALA A 186 -2.65 11.68 24.39
C ALA A 186 -2.06 11.17 23.07
N LEU A 187 -2.59 10.06 22.56
CA LEU A 187 -2.22 9.48 21.28
C LEU A 187 -3.32 9.81 20.28
N CYS A 188 -3.10 10.82 19.44
CA CYS A 188 -4.11 11.43 18.58
C CYS A 188 -3.90 10.98 17.14
N LEU A 189 -4.93 10.40 16.56
CA LEU A 189 -4.91 9.82 15.22
C LEU A 189 -5.71 10.70 14.27
N MET A 190 -5.05 11.16 13.20
CA MET A 190 -5.63 12.02 12.19
C MET A 190 -5.99 11.20 10.93
N GLY A 191 -7.28 10.98 10.70
CA GLY A 191 -7.81 10.45 9.45
C GLY A 191 -8.01 11.54 8.40
N HIS A 192 -8.29 11.14 7.16
CA HIS A 192 -8.64 12.08 6.10
C HIS A 192 -10.01 12.73 6.36
N GLY A 193 -11.02 11.91 6.66
CA GLY A 193 -12.41 12.31 6.66
C GLY A 193 -13.06 12.11 5.30
N THR A 194 -14.39 12.01 5.27
CA THR A 194 -15.17 11.87 4.03
C THR A 194 -16.60 12.31 4.25
N GLU A 195 -17.27 12.78 3.19
CA GLU A 195 -18.70 13.06 3.20
C GLU A 195 -19.57 11.80 3.08
N ALA A 196 -18.95 10.63 2.78
CA ALA A 196 -19.66 9.36 2.69
C ALA A 196 -20.03 8.78 4.05
N ASP A 197 -20.99 7.84 4.08
CA ASP A 197 -21.43 7.14 5.29
C ASP A 197 -20.26 6.41 6.01
N SER A 198 -19.22 6.02 5.28
CA SER A 198 -18.01 5.42 5.83
C SER A 198 -17.22 6.34 6.77
N ASN A 199 -17.52 7.64 6.84
CA ASN A 199 -16.97 8.53 7.86
C ASN A 199 -17.29 8.04 9.29
N ALA A 200 -18.37 7.29 9.46
CA ALA A 200 -18.72 6.65 10.73
C ALA A 200 -17.67 5.64 11.24
N ASP A 201 -16.77 5.17 10.38
CA ASP A 201 -15.68 4.25 10.74
C ASP A 201 -14.68 4.88 11.70
N TYR A 202 -14.46 6.20 11.63
CA TYR A 202 -13.63 6.93 12.60
C TYR A 202 -14.25 6.89 14.01
N ALA A 203 -15.53 7.14 14.13
CA ALA A 203 -16.25 7.03 15.40
C ALA A 203 -16.31 5.57 15.91
N LYS A 204 -16.45 4.60 15.00
CA LYS A 204 -16.38 3.17 15.33
C LYS A 204 -14.99 2.80 15.85
N MET A 205 -13.92 3.28 15.24
CA MET A 205 -12.55 3.04 15.70
C MET A 205 -12.32 3.65 17.09
N GLN A 206 -12.78 4.88 17.33
CA GLN A 206 -12.72 5.51 18.66
C GLN A 206 -13.44 4.65 19.72
N LYS A 207 -14.58 4.07 19.37
CA LYS A 207 -15.34 3.17 20.26
C LYS A 207 -14.56 1.88 20.53
N VAL A 208 -13.88 1.32 19.52
CA VAL A 208 -13.04 0.13 19.67
C VAL A 208 -11.90 0.42 20.64
N PHE A 209 -11.14 1.50 20.47
CA PHE A 209 -10.10 1.89 21.43
C PHE A 209 -10.63 1.98 22.86
N LYS A 210 -11.78 2.62 23.06
CA LYS A 210 -12.41 2.73 24.37
C LYS A 210 -12.80 1.37 24.95
N ASN A 211 -13.36 0.47 24.13
CA ASN A 211 -13.79 -0.86 24.58
C ASN A 211 -12.58 -1.76 24.95
N GLU A 212 -11.46 -1.60 24.26
CA GLU A 212 -10.19 -2.29 24.55
C GLU A 212 -9.42 -1.64 25.73
N GLY A 213 -9.99 -0.64 26.40
CA GLY A 213 -9.35 0.05 27.53
C GLY A 213 -8.25 1.04 27.11
N LEU A 214 -8.13 1.36 25.84
CA LEU A 214 -7.13 2.26 25.27
C LEU A 214 -7.67 3.71 25.28
N THR A 215 -7.91 4.24 26.46
CA THR A 215 -8.59 5.53 26.65
C THR A 215 -7.73 6.75 26.33
N GLN A 216 -6.43 6.57 26.14
CA GLN A 216 -5.48 7.62 25.71
C GLN A 216 -5.49 7.85 24.20
N PHE A 217 -6.19 7.04 23.42
CA PHE A 217 -6.30 7.20 21.97
C PHE A 217 -7.51 8.06 21.60
N PHE A 218 -7.28 9.03 20.73
CA PHE A 218 -8.29 9.95 20.19
C PHE A 218 -8.24 9.94 18.67
N VAL A 219 -9.38 9.83 18.02
CA VAL A 219 -9.49 9.77 16.56
C VAL A 219 -10.24 11.00 16.08
N GLY A 220 -9.68 11.70 15.11
CA GLY A 220 -10.33 12.78 14.38
C GLY A 220 -9.92 12.81 12.91
N THR A 221 -10.39 13.80 12.17
CA THR A 221 -10.21 13.89 10.72
C THR A 221 -9.82 15.31 10.29
N VAL A 222 -9.25 15.40 9.07
CA VAL A 222 -8.91 16.69 8.44
C VAL A 222 -10.17 17.35 7.87
N GLU A 223 -10.98 16.60 7.12
CA GLU A 223 -12.04 17.15 6.27
C GLU A 223 -13.46 16.90 6.78
N ALA A 224 -13.61 16.19 7.91
CA ALA A 224 -14.92 15.83 8.45
C ALA A 224 -14.92 15.83 9.99
N GLU A 225 -16.02 15.34 10.59
CA GLU A 225 -16.11 15.09 12.04
C GLU A 225 -15.66 13.65 12.38
N PRO A 226 -15.02 13.44 13.55
CA PRO A 226 -14.61 14.45 14.53
C PRO A 226 -13.48 15.36 14.04
N THR A 227 -13.55 16.65 14.34
CA THR A 227 -12.55 17.64 13.93
C THR A 227 -11.29 17.62 14.82
N CYS A 228 -10.25 18.36 14.43
CA CYS A 228 -9.07 18.60 15.27
C CYS A 228 -9.47 19.20 16.63
N GLU A 229 -10.39 20.17 16.61
CA GLU A 229 -10.91 20.86 17.80
C GLU A 229 -11.63 19.90 18.75
N ASP A 230 -12.38 18.93 18.24
CA ASP A 230 -13.02 17.90 19.04
C ASP A 230 -12.00 16.99 19.73
N VAL A 231 -10.92 16.62 19.03
CA VAL A 231 -9.83 15.83 19.58
C VAL A 231 -9.09 16.62 20.67
N ILE A 232 -8.78 17.89 20.44
CA ILE A 232 -8.15 18.78 21.43
C ILE A 232 -9.03 18.89 22.67
N ALA A 233 -10.35 19.12 22.50
CA ALA A 233 -11.29 19.24 23.60
C ALA A 233 -11.36 17.94 24.41
N ALA A 234 -11.44 16.77 23.75
CA ALA A 234 -11.49 15.48 24.39
C ALA A 234 -10.20 15.15 25.17
N ALA A 235 -9.03 15.37 24.57
CA ALA A 235 -7.74 15.18 25.22
C ALA A 235 -7.53 16.13 26.42
N SER A 236 -7.95 17.41 26.29
CA SER A 236 -7.90 18.37 27.37
C SER A 236 -8.82 18.00 28.54
N ALA A 237 -10.05 17.57 28.24
CA ALA A 237 -11.02 17.11 29.24
C ALA A 237 -10.54 15.86 29.99
N ALA A 238 -9.75 14.99 29.34
CA ALA A 238 -9.09 13.85 29.94
C ALA A 238 -7.85 14.21 30.75
N GLY A 239 -7.44 15.48 30.73
CA GLY A 239 -6.33 16.01 31.56
C GLY A 239 -4.95 15.93 30.93
N TYR A 240 -4.84 15.56 29.66
CA TYR A 240 -3.58 15.48 28.96
C TYR A 240 -2.99 16.88 28.68
N LYS A 241 -1.67 16.97 28.68
CA LYS A 241 -0.87 18.16 28.31
C LYS A 241 0.18 17.85 27.26
N LYS A 242 0.34 16.59 26.93
CA LYS A 242 1.22 16.12 25.86
C LYS A 242 0.39 15.37 24.83
N ALA A 243 0.73 15.52 23.58
CA ALA A 243 0.08 14.80 22.47
C ALA A 243 1.12 14.27 21.49
N VAL A 244 0.92 13.02 21.04
CA VAL A 244 1.55 12.50 19.85
C VAL A 244 0.50 12.46 18.76
N LEU A 245 0.78 13.12 17.65
CA LEU A 245 -0.07 13.13 16.47
C LEU A 245 0.46 12.13 15.46
N ALA A 246 -0.40 11.25 14.95
CA ALA A 246 -0.04 10.27 13.93
C ALA A 246 -1.15 10.17 12.87
N PRO A 247 -0.83 9.91 11.59
CA PRO A 247 -1.85 9.71 10.57
C PRO A 247 -2.59 8.39 10.79
N PHE A 248 -3.92 8.44 10.76
CA PHE A 248 -4.79 7.26 10.65
C PHE A 248 -5.11 7.06 9.16
N MET A 249 -4.06 6.86 8.39
CA MET A 249 -4.04 6.68 6.94
C MET A 249 -2.98 5.64 6.57
N VAL A 250 -3.17 4.94 5.47
CA VAL A 250 -2.23 3.92 5.00
C VAL A 250 -0.86 4.51 4.70
N VAL A 251 -0.81 5.73 4.18
CA VAL A 251 0.41 6.46 3.85
C VAL A 251 0.57 7.72 4.73
N ALA A 252 1.80 8.10 5.05
CA ALA A 252 2.12 9.42 5.56
C ALA A 252 2.48 10.31 4.37
N GLY A 253 1.45 10.84 3.71
CA GLY A 253 1.53 11.67 2.51
C GLY A 253 1.39 13.16 2.79
N ASP A 254 0.67 13.84 1.90
CA ASP A 254 0.47 15.31 1.93
C ASP A 254 -0.19 15.76 3.24
N HIS A 255 -1.34 15.19 3.57
CA HIS A 255 -2.06 15.51 4.82
C HIS A 255 -1.21 15.30 6.08
N ALA A 256 -0.42 14.23 6.15
CA ALA A 256 0.42 13.99 7.32
C ALA A 256 1.56 15.01 7.44
N ASN A 257 2.11 15.48 6.32
CA ASN A 257 3.21 16.45 6.33
C ASN A 257 2.74 17.89 6.47
N ASN A 258 1.62 18.25 5.85
CA ASN A 258 1.11 19.62 5.81
C ASN A 258 0.01 19.84 6.88
N ASP A 259 -1.15 19.16 6.74
CA ASP A 259 -2.29 19.42 7.63
C ASP A 259 -2.08 18.90 9.07
N MET A 260 -1.20 17.90 9.27
CA MET A 260 -0.88 17.42 10.61
C MET A 260 0.36 18.08 11.19
N ALA A 261 1.50 18.04 10.49
CA ALA A 261 2.81 18.25 11.11
C ALA A 261 3.47 19.59 10.77
N ASP A 262 2.93 20.42 9.90
CA ASP A 262 3.52 21.72 9.56
C ASP A 262 3.28 22.73 10.70
N GLU A 263 4.30 22.91 11.55
CA GLU A 263 4.23 23.86 12.67
C GLU A 263 4.16 25.32 12.21
N THR A 264 4.42 25.60 10.93
CA THR A 264 4.37 26.97 10.37
C THR A 264 2.99 27.35 9.83
N ASP A 265 2.14 26.34 9.57
CA ASP A 265 0.76 26.55 9.19
C ASP A 265 -0.14 26.60 10.44
N PRO A 266 -0.78 27.75 10.72
CA PRO A 266 -1.65 27.91 11.89
C PRO A 266 -2.89 26.98 11.86
N ASP A 267 -3.26 26.48 10.69
CA ASP A 267 -4.40 25.58 10.51
C ASP A 267 -4.03 24.10 10.68
N SER A 268 -2.73 23.79 10.77
CA SER A 268 -2.27 22.41 11.02
C SER A 268 -2.68 21.91 12.41
N TRP A 269 -2.80 20.60 12.55
CA TRP A 269 -3.08 19.97 13.84
C TRP A 269 -1.99 20.30 14.86
N ALA A 270 -0.70 20.23 14.48
CA ALA A 270 0.42 20.54 15.37
C ALA A 270 0.30 21.96 15.93
N ALA A 271 0.08 22.96 15.07
CA ALA A 271 -0.06 24.36 15.49
C ALA A 271 -1.29 24.56 16.40
N LYS A 272 -2.44 23.95 16.06
CA LYS A 272 -3.68 24.02 16.88
C LYS A 272 -3.50 23.38 18.26
N PHE A 273 -2.85 22.23 18.36
CA PHE A 273 -2.54 21.59 19.63
C PHE A 273 -1.57 22.43 20.47
N VAL A 274 -0.52 23.00 19.86
CA VAL A 274 0.40 23.91 20.55
C VAL A 274 -0.34 25.15 21.06
N ALA A 275 -1.20 25.75 20.24
CA ALA A 275 -2.02 26.90 20.64
C ALA A 275 -2.99 26.56 21.79
N ALA A 276 -3.45 25.32 21.89
CA ALA A 276 -4.24 24.80 23.00
C ALA A 276 -3.43 24.43 24.25
N GLY A 277 -2.11 24.61 24.22
CA GLY A 277 -1.20 24.43 25.37
C GLY A 277 -0.66 22.99 25.52
N PHE A 278 -0.65 22.19 24.46
CA PHE A 278 -0.03 20.87 24.47
C PHE A 278 1.46 20.96 24.08
N GLU A 279 2.25 20.06 24.67
CA GLU A 279 3.56 19.66 24.14
C GLU A 279 3.31 18.61 23.04
N VAL A 280 3.72 18.88 21.80
CA VAL A 280 3.37 18.08 20.62
C VAL A 280 4.56 17.34 20.06
N THR A 281 4.35 16.09 19.66
CA THR A 281 5.27 15.30 18.84
C THR A 281 4.50 14.75 17.66
N CYS A 282 5.03 14.90 16.43
CA CYS A 282 4.42 14.34 15.22
C CYS A 282 5.14 13.05 14.81
N LEU A 283 4.38 11.96 14.65
CA LEU A 283 4.85 10.67 14.17
C LEU A 283 4.40 10.49 12.73
N LEU A 284 5.29 10.77 11.77
CA LEU A 284 5.01 10.66 10.33
C LEU A 284 5.14 9.21 9.83
N GLN A 285 4.29 8.32 10.35
CA GLN A 285 4.26 6.91 10.00
C GLN A 285 2.85 6.52 9.53
N GLY A 286 2.75 6.08 8.26
CA GLY A 286 1.50 5.53 7.74
C GLY A 286 1.26 4.11 8.26
N LEU A 287 -0.01 3.67 8.27
CA LEU A 287 -0.40 2.34 8.76
C LEU A 287 0.28 1.21 7.98
N GLY A 288 0.54 1.41 6.67
CA GLY A 288 1.24 0.44 5.83
C GLY A 288 2.73 0.26 6.14
N GLN A 289 3.27 0.88 7.20
CA GLN A 289 4.59 0.55 7.76
C GLN A 289 4.51 -0.52 8.86
N ASN A 290 3.31 -0.92 9.23
CA ASN A 290 3.08 -1.85 10.31
C ASN A 290 2.79 -3.24 9.75
N VAL A 291 3.68 -4.19 9.98
CA VAL A 291 3.57 -5.57 9.50
C VAL A 291 2.23 -6.21 9.88
N ALA A 292 1.71 -5.93 11.09
CA ALA A 292 0.41 -6.47 11.50
C ALA A 292 -0.77 -5.89 10.69
N VAL A 293 -0.63 -4.68 10.12
CA VAL A 293 -1.58 -4.12 9.18
C VAL A 293 -1.44 -4.76 7.80
N ASP A 294 -0.20 -4.99 7.36
CA ASP A 294 0.07 -5.68 6.09
C ASP A 294 -0.50 -7.09 6.10
N ASP A 295 -0.41 -7.82 7.23
CA ASP A 295 -0.99 -9.14 7.44
C ASP A 295 -2.53 -9.14 7.32
N ILE A 296 -3.22 -8.06 7.68
CA ILE A 296 -4.66 -7.93 7.47
C ILE A 296 -4.98 -7.89 5.98
N TYR A 297 -4.27 -7.08 5.18
CA TYR A 297 -4.43 -7.06 3.73
C TYR A 297 -4.13 -8.41 3.09
N VAL A 298 -3.09 -9.12 3.56
CA VAL A 298 -2.79 -10.48 3.11
C VAL A 298 -3.95 -11.45 3.41
N SER A 299 -4.59 -11.31 4.59
CA SER A 299 -5.79 -12.09 4.93
C SER A 299 -6.98 -11.77 4.02
N HIS A 300 -7.17 -10.49 3.65
CA HIS A 300 -8.23 -10.10 2.71
C HIS A 300 -7.98 -10.63 1.29
N VAL A 301 -6.71 -10.78 0.89
CA VAL A 301 -6.37 -11.49 -0.36
C VAL A 301 -6.73 -12.97 -0.26
N ASP A 302 -6.48 -13.67 0.88
CA ASP A 302 -6.93 -15.05 1.08
C ASP A 302 -8.44 -15.18 0.88
N ASP A 303 -9.21 -14.29 1.52
CA ASP A 303 -10.66 -14.28 1.44
C ASP A 303 -11.16 -13.97 0.01
N ALA A 304 -10.46 -13.09 -0.72
CA ALA A 304 -10.78 -12.79 -2.10
C ALA A 304 -10.47 -13.95 -3.04
N ILE A 305 -9.34 -14.64 -2.85
CA ILE A 305 -8.99 -15.85 -3.62
C ILE A 305 -10.03 -16.95 -3.38
N ALA A 306 -10.50 -17.11 -2.15
CA ALA A 306 -11.52 -18.11 -1.81
C ALA A 306 -12.88 -17.84 -2.48
N LYS A 307 -13.12 -16.62 -2.98
CA LYS A 307 -14.34 -16.22 -3.71
C LYS A 307 -14.23 -16.43 -5.22
N LEU A 308 -13.02 -16.73 -5.79
CA LEU A 308 -12.80 -17.05 -7.20
C LEU A 308 -13.40 -18.41 -7.57
#